data_5a291ac15a5a42d2a7f3908950a4e6bc
#
_entry.id   5a291ac15a5a42d2a7f3908950a4e6bc
#
_cell.length_a   1.000
_cell.length_b   1.000
_cell.length_c   1.000
_cell.angle_alpha   90.00
_cell.angle_beta   90.00
_cell.angle_gamma   90.00
#
_symmetry.space_group_name_H-M   'P 1'
#
loop_
_entity.id
_entity.type
_entity.pdbx_description
1 polymer ?
#
loop_
_entity_poly.entity_id
_entity_poly.type
_entity_poly.pdbx_seq_one_letter_code
_entity_poly.pdbx_strand_id
1 'polypeptide(L)'
;MDGPVKLVSRVREDIATARAHDPASRSALEIFVAYSGVHAVWGHRVAHALWRRGFRLVARVLSQLNRFLTGIEIHPGATIGRRFFIDHGMGVVIGETAVLGDDVMLYHGVTLGGKARRGAGRGTKRHPTLEDGVTVGAGAKILGDITIGTGSTVGANAVVTHDAPPHSLVVGVPAQFRPLADATADAARGVHD
;
A
#
# COMPACT_ATOMS: atom_id res chain seq x y z
N MET A 1 18.26 10.24 -12.05
CA MET A 1 18.92 9.17 -11.26
C MET A 1 19.13 9.72 -9.87
N ASP A 2 18.48 9.12 -8.89
CA ASP A 2 18.73 9.52 -7.51
C ASP A 2 20.12 9.06 -7.11
N GLY A 3 20.99 10.02 -6.75
CA GLY A 3 22.36 9.69 -6.37
C GLY A 3 22.40 8.87 -5.07
N PRO A 4 23.55 8.23 -4.74
CA PRO A 4 23.68 7.34 -3.57
C PRO A 4 23.24 7.97 -2.24
N VAL A 5 23.40 9.28 -2.08
CA VAL A 5 22.94 10.02 -0.89
C VAL A 5 21.42 9.99 -0.75
N LYS A 6 20.67 10.09 -1.87
CA LYS A 6 19.19 10.00 -1.84
C LYS A 6 18.71 8.58 -1.54
N LEU A 7 19.42 7.54 -2.01
CA LEU A 7 19.08 6.15 -1.72
C LEU A 7 19.23 5.84 -0.22
N VAL A 8 20.34 6.23 0.39
CA VAL A 8 20.59 6.04 1.84
C VAL A 8 19.54 6.78 2.68
N SER A 9 19.17 8.01 2.27
CA SER A 9 18.13 8.76 2.98
C SER A 9 16.76 8.10 2.92
N ARG A 10 16.41 7.49 1.77
CA ARG A 10 15.15 6.74 1.60
C ARG A 10 15.12 5.45 2.44
N VAL A 11 16.21 4.70 2.48
CA VAL A 11 16.32 3.51 3.34
C VAL A 11 16.13 3.87 4.82
N ARG A 12 16.78 4.96 5.28
CA ARG A 12 16.58 5.45 6.65
C ARG A 12 15.15 5.89 6.93
N GLU A 13 14.52 6.55 5.98
CA GLU A 13 13.11 6.97 6.06
C GLU A 13 12.18 5.75 6.18
N ASP A 14 12.36 4.72 5.34
CA ASP A 14 11.55 3.49 5.40
C ASP A 14 11.69 2.78 6.75
N ILE A 15 12.91 2.68 7.28
CA ILE A 15 13.16 2.08 8.59
C ILE A 15 12.51 2.93 9.70
N ALA A 16 12.61 4.26 9.62
CA ALA A 16 11.97 5.14 10.59
C ALA A 16 10.44 5.04 10.54
N THR A 17 9.87 4.95 9.34
CA THR A 17 8.44 4.74 9.13
C THR A 17 7.98 3.43 9.74
N ALA A 18 8.66 2.32 9.44
CA ALA A 18 8.33 1.02 10.03
C ALA A 18 8.38 1.04 11.55
N ARG A 19 9.41 1.69 12.11
CA ARG A 19 9.57 1.83 13.57
C ARG A 19 8.45 2.67 14.21
N ALA A 20 7.96 3.68 13.50
CA ALA A 20 6.89 4.54 14.01
C ALA A 20 5.52 3.83 14.01
N HIS A 21 5.30 2.89 13.09
CA HIS A 21 4.03 2.18 12.94
C HIS A 21 3.98 0.85 13.70
N ASP A 22 5.13 0.22 13.97
CA ASP A 22 5.18 -1.06 14.69
C ASP A 22 5.81 -0.90 16.08
N PRO A 23 4.98 -0.89 17.14
CA PRO A 23 5.46 -0.84 18.53
C PRO A 23 6.30 -2.06 18.94
N ALA A 24 6.20 -3.20 18.21
CA ALA A 24 6.95 -4.41 18.50
C ALA A 24 8.41 -4.33 18.00
N SER A 25 8.74 -3.35 17.15
CA SER A 25 10.08 -3.18 16.59
C SER A 25 11.10 -2.79 17.67
N ARG A 26 12.15 -3.61 17.83
CA ARG A 26 13.19 -3.39 18.88
C ARG A 26 14.37 -2.55 18.39
N SER A 27 14.73 -2.65 17.10
CA SER A 27 15.88 -1.96 16.54
C SER A 27 15.77 -1.71 15.04
N ALA A 28 16.53 -0.70 14.57
CA ALA A 28 16.66 -0.46 13.13
C ALA A 28 17.30 -1.65 12.37
N LEU A 29 18.18 -2.39 13.03
CA LEU A 29 18.80 -3.58 12.44
C LEU A 29 17.80 -4.72 12.26
N GLU A 30 16.90 -4.92 13.22
CA GLU A 30 15.82 -5.90 13.12
C GLU A 30 14.92 -5.58 11.91
N ILE A 31 14.50 -4.33 11.77
CA ILE A 31 13.69 -3.88 10.63
C ILE A 31 14.45 -4.11 9.32
N PHE A 32 15.71 -3.73 9.25
CA PHE A 32 16.55 -3.89 8.07
C PHE A 32 16.67 -5.36 7.63
N VAL A 33 16.77 -6.30 8.58
CA VAL A 33 17.04 -7.71 8.28
C VAL A 33 15.76 -8.55 8.16
N ALA A 34 14.72 -8.25 8.96
CA ALA A 34 13.59 -9.16 9.14
C ALA A 34 12.24 -8.67 8.58
N TYR A 35 12.09 -7.40 8.21
CA TYR A 35 10.79 -6.87 7.79
C TYR A 35 10.54 -7.09 6.30
N SER A 36 9.73 -8.09 5.98
CA SER A 36 9.38 -8.45 4.60
C SER A 36 8.72 -7.30 3.83
N GLY A 37 7.89 -6.49 4.49
CA GLY A 37 7.25 -5.31 3.88
C GLY A 37 8.28 -4.29 3.40
N VAL A 38 9.31 -4.02 4.19
CA VAL A 38 10.40 -3.10 3.83
C VAL A 38 11.20 -3.65 2.65
N HIS A 39 11.54 -4.94 2.68
CA HIS A 39 12.24 -5.60 1.56
C HIS A 39 11.42 -5.59 0.27
N ALA A 40 10.10 -5.80 0.37
CA ALA A 40 9.19 -5.76 -0.77
C ALA A 40 9.20 -4.38 -1.45
N VAL A 41 9.17 -3.30 -0.67
CA VAL A 41 9.24 -1.92 -1.17
C VAL A 41 10.59 -1.63 -1.84
N TRP A 42 11.70 -2.08 -1.26
CA TRP A 42 13.02 -1.89 -1.86
C TRP A 42 13.17 -2.66 -3.18
N GLY A 43 12.74 -3.91 -3.22
CA GLY A 43 12.72 -4.72 -4.43
C GLY A 43 11.82 -4.11 -5.52
N HIS A 44 10.65 -3.59 -5.13
CA HIS A 44 9.78 -2.87 -6.05
C HIS A 44 10.46 -1.64 -6.65
N ARG A 45 11.17 -0.82 -5.89
CA ARG A 45 11.86 0.37 -6.42
C ARG A 45 12.85 0.03 -7.53
N VAL A 46 13.59 -1.08 -7.36
CA VAL A 46 14.52 -1.57 -8.40
C VAL A 46 13.74 -2.03 -9.62
N ALA A 47 12.72 -2.87 -9.43
CA ALA A 47 11.89 -3.37 -10.52
C ALA A 47 11.16 -2.24 -11.27
N HIS A 48 10.63 -1.24 -10.55
CA HIS A 48 9.98 -0.06 -11.13
C HIS A 48 10.95 0.79 -11.96
N ALA A 49 12.18 0.97 -11.49
CA ALA A 49 13.20 1.71 -12.24
C ALA A 49 13.55 1.03 -13.57
N LEU A 50 13.62 -0.29 -13.61
CA LEU A 50 13.79 -1.07 -14.83
C LEU A 50 12.55 -1.02 -15.73
N TRP A 51 11.37 -1.12 -15.15
CA TRP A 51 10.10 -0.99 -15.86
C TRP A 51 9.99 0.34 -16.60
N ARG A 52 10.33 1.44 -15.94
CA ARG A 52 10.33 2.78 -16.56
C ARG A 52 11.35 2.96 -17.67
N ARG A 53 12.45 2.19 -17.64
CA ARG A 53 13.47 2.17 -18.70
C ARG A 53 13.13 1.22 -19.85
N GLY A 54 11.98 0.56 -19.83
CA GLY A 54 11.53 -0.36 -20.88
C GLY A 54 11.99 -1.81 -20.72
N PHE A 55 12.78 -2.16 -19.69
CA PHE A 55 13.22 -3.54 -19.41
C PHE A 55 12.09 -4.35 -18.74
N ARG A 56 10.94 -4.44 -19.44
CA ARG A 56 9.67 -4.97 -18.90
C ARG A 56 9.78 -6.40 -18.38
N LEU A 57 10.40 -7.31 -19.16
CA LEU A 57 10.56 -8.70 -18.76
C LEU A 57 11.44 -8.84 -17.53
N VAL A 58 12.60 -8.17 -17.51
CA VAL A 58 13.53 -8.21 -16.37
C VAL A 58 12.84 -7.67 -15.10
N ALA A 59 12.13 -6.54 -15.22
CA ALA A 59 11.36 -5.97 -14.12
C ALA A 59 10.30 -6.95 -13.58
N ARG A 60 9.59 -7.67 -14.45
CA ARG A 60 8.62 -8.70 -14.06
C ARG A 60 9.27 -9.88 -13.36
N VAL A 61 10.38 -10.40 -13.88
CA VAL A 61 11.12 -11.50 -13.24
C VAL A 61 11.59 -11.10 -11.85
N LEU A 62 12.18 -9.91 -11.70
CA LEU A 62 12.60 -9.39 -10.38
C LEU A 62 11.42 -9.20 -9.43
N SER A 63 10.27 -8.72 -9.91
CA SER A 63 9.09 -8.60 -9.06
C SER A 63 8.57 -9.96 -8.58
N GLN A 64 8.64 -11.02 -9.40
CA GLN A 64 8.26 -12.37 -8.99
C GLN A 64 9.26 -12.99 -8.00
N LEU A 65 10.56 -12.73 -8.17
CA LEU A 65 11.56 -13.13 -7.19
C LEU A 65 11.33 -12.42 -5.84
N ASN A 66 11.06 -11.13 -5.88
CA ASN A 66 10.74 -10.35 -4.68
C ASN A 66 9.48 -10.90 -3.98
N ARG A 67 8.42 -11.24 -4.74
CA ARG A 67 7.23 -11.91 -4.21
C ARG A 67 7.57 -13.25 -3.56
N PHE A 68 8.39 -14.07 -4.21
CA PHE A 68 8.82 -15.37 -3.65
C PHE A 68 9.53 -15.21 -2.29
N LEU A 69 10.39 -14.19 -2.17
CA LEU A 69 11.17 -13.94 -0.95
C LEU A 69 10.35 -13.29 0.18
N THR A 70 9.35 -12.46 -0.18
CA THR A 70 8.64 -11.61 0.80
C THR A 70 7.19 -12.03 1.05
N GLY A 71 6.59 -12.83 0.16
CA GLY A 71 5.16 -13.12 0.16
C GLY A 71 4.27 -11.96 -0.32
N ILE A 72 4.87 -10.88 -0.85
CA ILE A 72 4.20 -9.65 -1.25
C ILE A 72 4.35 -9.44 -2.76
N GLU A 73 3.24 -9.33 -3.47
CA GLU A 73 3.26 -9.05 -4.91
C GLU A 73 3.05 -7.56 -5.16
N ILE A 74 4.07 -6.89 -5.71
CA ILE A 74 3.95 -5.53 -6.22
C ILE A 74 4.31 -5.54 -7.70
N HIS A 75 3.35 -5.17 -8.57
CA HIS A 75 3.64 -5.06 -10.00
C HIS A 75 4.63 -3.90 -10.25
N PRO A 76 5.67 -4.08 -11.07
CA PRO A 76 6.69 -3.05 -11.29
C PRO A 76 6.15 -1.76 -11.94
N GLY A 77 4.95 -1.80 -12.53
CA GLY A 77 4.27 -0.61 -13.06
C GLY A 77 3.56 0.24 -12.01
N ALA A 78 3.32 -0.28 -10.81
CA ALA A 78 2.65 0.47 -9.74
C ALA A 78 3.48 1.71 -9.34
N THR A 79 2.80 2.80 -9.00
CA THR A 79 3.43 4.02 -8.49
C THR A 79 3.20 4.09 -6.98
N ILE A 80 4.28 4.25 -6.22
CA ILE A 80 4.24 4.26 -4.76
C ILE A 80 4.99 5.49 -4.26
N GLY A 81 4.31 6.26 -3.42
CA GLY A 81 4.83 7.45 -2.76
C GLY A 81 5.85 7.16 -1.66
N ARG A 82 6.03 8.10 -0.76
CA ARG A 82 7.01 8.03 0.34
C ARG A 82 6.36 7.48 1.60
N ARG A 83 7.19 6.96 2.51
CA ARG A 83 6.78 6.45 3.83
C ARG A 83 5.66 5.40 3.75
N PHE A 84 5.67 4.65 2.65
CA PHE A 84 4.75 3.52 2.47
C PHE A 84 5.17 2.36 3.39
N PHE A 85 4.24 1.87 4.18
CA PHE A 85 4.47 0.78 5.11
C PHE A 85 3.53 -0.40 4.86
N ILE A 86 4.08 -1.61 4.87
CA ILE A 86 3.32 -2.87 4.80
C ILE A 86 3.59 -3.65 6.07
N ASP A 87 2.54 -3.82 6.87
CA ASP A 87 2.61 -4.60 8.11
C ASP A 87 2.28 -6.06 7.84
N HIS A 88 3.11 -6.98 8.37
CA HIS A 88 3.09 -8.44 8.13
C HIS A 88 3.28 -8.85 6.66
N GLY A 89 2.54 -8.31 5.77
CA GLY A 89 2.69 -8.31 4.31
C GLY A 89 2.24 -9.56 3.56
N MET A 90 2.19 -10.74 4.17
CA MET A 90 1.85 -11.97 3.46
C MET A 90 0.53 -11.83 2.69
N GLY A 91 0.54 -12.18 1.39
CA GLY A 91 -0.65 -12.16 0.54
C GLY A 91 -1.11 -10.77 0.06
N VAL A 92 -0.31 -9.71 0.29
CA VAL A 92 -0.56 -8.40 -0.34
C VAL A 92 -0.35 -8.49 -1.84
N VAL A 93 -1.28 -7.91 -2.61
CA VAL A 93 -1.19 -7.81 -4.08
C VAL A 93 -1.47 -6.38 -4.52
N ILE A 94 -0.51 -5.75 -5.19
CA ILE A 94 -0.61 -4.40 -5.75
C ILE A 94 -0.49 -4.49 -7.28
N GLY A 95 -1.57 -4.15 -7.99
CA GLY A 95 -1.66 -4.28 -9.45
C GLY A 95 -0.93 -3.20 -10.25
N GLU A 96 -0.80 -3.42 -11.56
CA GLU A 96 0.04 -2.66 -12.49
C GLU A 96 -0.18 -1.14 -12.47
N THR A 97 -1.42 -0.70 -12.45
CA THR A 97 -1.78 0.72 -12.56
C THR A 97 -2.25 1.30 -11.22
N ALA A 98 -1.95 0.63 -10.11
CA ALA A 98 -2.21 1.16 -8.78
C ALA A 98 -1.34 2.40 -8.52
N VAL A 99 -1.91 3.38 -7.83
CA VAL A 99 -1.23 4.60 -7.41
C VAL A 99 -1.43 4.74 -5.90
N LEU A 100 -0.34 4.85 -5.17
CA LEU A 100 -0.33 5.08 -3.74
C LEU A 100 0.38 6.40 -3.46
N GLY A 101 -0.27 7.26 -2.69
CA GLY A 101 0.29 8.52 -2.19
C GLY A 101 1.36 8.31 -1.12
N ASP A 102 1.65 9.35 -0.41
CA ASP A 102 2.58 9.35 0.73
C ASP A 102 1.87 8.83 2.00
N ASP A 103 2.63 8.27 2.95
CA ASP A 103 2.12 7.82 4.26
C ASP A 103 1.00 6.75 4.20
N VAL A 104 0.96 5.97 3.13
CA VAL A 104 -0.03 4.88 2.99
C VAL A 104 0.43 3.66 3.78
N MET A 105 -0.51 3.02 4.51
CA MET A 105 -0.26 1.79 5.25
C MET A 105 -1.19 0.67 4.79
N LEU A 106 -0.63 -0.52 4.52
CA LEU A 106 -1.38 -1.73 4.20
C LEU A 106 -1.07 -2.84 5.19
N TYR A 107 -2.09 -3.57 5.61
CA TYR A 107 -1.92 -4.83 6.33
C TYR A 107 -1.86 -6.03 5.38
N HIS A 108 -1.52 -7.21 5.93
CA HIS A 108 -1.47 -8.46 5.16
C HIS A 108 -2.77 -8.78 4.42
N GLY A 109 -2.68 -9.54 3.33
CA GLY A 109 -3.82 -10.01 2.56
C GLY A 109 -4.58 -8.94 1.77
N VAL A 110 -4.15 -7.67 1.80
CA VAL A 110 -4.77 -6.58 1.05
C VAL A 110 -4.57 -6.80 -0.45
N THR A 111 -5.63 -6.55 -1.24
CA THR A 111 -5.56 -6.58 -2.69
C THR A 111 -5.97 -5.24 -3.29
N LEU A 112 -5.05 -4.59 -4.03
CA LEU A 112 -5.34 -3.48 -4.92
C LEU A 112 -5.48 -4.03 -6.34
N GLY A 113 -6.69 -4.51 -6.67
CA GLY A 113 -6.97 -5.30 -7.85
C GLY A 113 -7.64 -4.50 -8.98
N GLY A 114 -7.47 -4.98 -10.21
CA GLY A 114 -8.18 -4.42 -11.36
C GLY A 114 -9.55 -5.05 -11.56
N LYS A 115 -10.53 -4.26 -12.01
CA LYS A 115 -11.74 -4.81 -12.63
C LYS A 115 -11.48 -4.96 -14.13
N ALA A 116 -11.71 -6.17 -14.66
CA ALA A 116 -11.62 -6.42 -16.08
C ALA A 116 -12.75 -5.68 -16.81
N ARG A 117 -12.39 -4.71 -17.66
CA ARG A 117 -13.30 -4.15 -18.66
C ARG A 117 -13.03 -4.86 -19.99
N ARG A 118 -14.04 -5.46 -20.60
CA ARG A 118 -13.92 -6.01 -21.95
C ARG A 118 -13.43 -4.89 -22.88
N GLY A 119 -12.33 -5.15 -23.63
CA GLY A 119 -11.76 -4.19 -24.59
C GLY A 119 -10.80 -3.15 -24.00
N ALA A 120 -10.46 -3.21 -22.71
CA ALA A 120 -9.44 -2.32 -22.16
C ALA A 120 -8.05 -2.65 -22.73
N GLY A 121 -7.40 -1.66 -23.35
CA GLY A 121 -6.06 -1.78 -23.91
C GLY A 121 -4.99 -1.97 -22.81
N ARG A 122 -3.77 -2.36 -23.25
CA ARG A 122 -2.60 -2.45 -22.34
C ARG A 122 -2.32 -1.07 -21.72
N GLY A 123 -2.04 -1.04 -20.41
CA GLY A 123 -1.69 0.19 -19.69
C GLY A 123 -2.88 1.09 -19.30
N THR A 124 -4.11 0.71 -19.66
CA THR A 124 -5.30 1.43 -19.18
C THR A 124 -5.38 1.36 -17.67
N LYS A 125 -5.66 2.50 -17.03
CA LYS A 125 -5.91 2.60 -15.58
C LYS A 125 -7.08 1.68 -15.23
N ARG A 126 -6.85 0.74 -14.28
CA ARG A 126 -7.83 -0.28 -13.86
C ARG A 126 -7.66 -0.73 -12.42
N HIS A 127 -6.65 -0.19 -11.72
CA HIS A 127 -6.37 -0.47 -10.33
C HIS A 127 -6.57 0.78 -9.47
N PRO A 128 -6.78 0.63 -8.17
CA PRO A 128 -7.11 1.75 -7.29
C PRO A 128 -6.03 2.83 -7.21
N THR A 129 -6.50 4.02 -6.83
CA THR A 129 -5.67 5.10 -6.29
C THR A 129 -5.96 5.21 -4.80
N LEU A 130 -4.93 5.17 -3.98
CA LEU A 130 -4.99 5.51 -2.57
C LEU A 130 -4.27 6.84 -2.39
N GLU A 131 -4.97 7.85 -1.88
CA GLU A 131 -4.38 9.15 -1.60
C GLU A 131 -3.52 9.11 -0.32
N ASP A 132 -2.95 10.26 0.06
CA ASP A 132 -2.02 10.34 1.19
C ASP A 132 -2.68 9.93 2.51
N GLY A 133 -1.92 9.25 3.37
CA GLY A 133 -2.35 8.87 4.71
C GLY A 133 -3.44 7.80 4.77
N VAL A 134 -3.74 7.11 3.67
CA VAL A 134 -4.74 6.04 3.65
C VAL A 134 -4.21 4.79 4.37
N THR A 135 -5.01 4.26 5.29
CA THR A 135 -4.74 2.98 5.96
C THR A 135 -5.71 1.90 5.49
N VAL A 136 -5.19 0.71 5.14
CA VAL A 136 -6.00 -0.41 4.64
C VAL A 136 -5.83 -1.63 5.53
N GLY A 137 -6.90 -2.01 6.22
CA GLY A 137 -6.97 -3.13 7.14
C GLY A 137 -6.77 -4.49 6.47
N ALA A 138 -6.41 -5.48 7.28
CA ALA A 138 -6.07 -6.83 6.84
C ALA A 138 -7.16 -7.47 5.96
N GLY A 139 -6.73 -8.10 4.87
CA GLY A 139 -7.62 -8.83 3.99
C GLY A 139 -8.55 -7.99 3.10
N ALA A 140 -8.54 -6.65 3.19
CA ALA A 140 -9.41 -5.81 2.37
C ALA A 140 -9.12 -5.94 0.87
N LYS A 141 -10.17 -5.84 0.05
CA LYS A 141 -10.11 -5.93 -1.41
C LYS A 141 -10.63 -4.63 -2.01
N ILE A 142 -9.74 -3.84 -2.61
CA ILE A 142 -10.08 -2.59 -3.28
C ILE A 142 -9.95 -2.83 -4.77
N LEU A 143 -11.07 -2.74 -5.50
CA LEU A 143 -11.17 -3.30 -6.85
C LEU A 143 -11.65 -2.26 -7.85
N GLY A 144 -10.88 -2.09 -8.92
CA GLY A 144 -11.22 -1.21 -10.05
C GLY A 144 -10.44 0.09 -10.07
N ASP A 145 -10.72 0.92 -11.04
CA ASP A 145 -10.22 2.28 -11.15
C ASP A 145 -11.07 3.19 -10.25
N ILE A 146 -10.78 3.16 -8.97
CA ILE A 146 -11.47 3.91 -7.91
C ILE A 146 -10.45 4.63 -7.03
N THR A 147 -10.90 5.67 -6.35
CA THR A 147 -10.06 6.48 -5.46
C THR A 147 -10.53 6.34 -4.02
N ILE A 148 -9.59 6.10 -3.12
CA ILE A 148 -9.79 6.21 -1.68
C ILE A 148 -9.14 7.53 -1.24
N GLY A 149 -9.97 8.45 -0.77
CA GLY A 149 -9.55 9.82 -0.45
C GLY A 149 -8.62 9.89 0.76
N THR A 150 -7.86 10.97 0.81
CA THR A 150 -6.83 11.27 1.83
C THR A 150 -7.30 10.99 3.25
N GLY A 151 -6.43 10.39 4.06
CA GLY A 151 -6.67 10.14 5.49
C GLY A 151 -7.80 9.17 5.79
N SER A 152 -8.28 8.42 4.78
CA SER A 152 -9.34 7.42 4.99
C SER A 152 -8.81 6.11 5.54
N THR A 153 -9.67 5.39 6.24
CA THR A 153 -9.39 4.04 6.76
C THR A 153 -10.31 3.02 6.12
N VAL A 154 -9.75 2.01 5.50
CA VAL A 154 -10.48 0.84 5.00
C VAL A 154 -10.40 -0.26 6.05
N GLY A 155 -11.55 -0.72 6.53
CA GLY A 155 -11.61 -1.76 7.54
C GLY A 155 -11.19 -3.13 7.03
N ALA A 156 -10.81 -4.01 7.97
CA ALA A 156 -10.41 -5.38 7.62
C ALA A 156 -11.51 -6.14 6.86
N ASN A 157 -11.10 -6.92 5.86
CA ASN A 157 -11.97 -7.72 4.97
C ASN A 157 -13.04 -6.91 4.21
N ALA A 158 -12.96 -5.59 4.16
CA ALA A 158 -13.87 -4.79 3.35
C ALA A 158 -13.67 -5.07 1.84
N VAL A 159 -14.78 -5.06 1.08
CA VAL A 159 -14.75 -5.18 -0.39
C VAL A 159 -15.21 -3.87 -1.01
N VAL A 160 -14.25 -3.05 -1.44
CA VAL A 160 -14.46 -1.69 -1.93
C VAL A 160 -14.49 -1.69 -3.45
N THR A 161 -15.56 -1.16 -4.02
CA THR A 161 -15.78 -1.14 -5.49
C THR A 161 -16.21 0.22 -6.04
N HIS A 162 -16.26 1.24 -5.17
CA HIS A 162 -16.62 2.63 -5.49
C HIS A 162 -15.67 3.58 -4.75
N ASP A 163 -15.59 4.81 -5.25
CA ASP A 163 -14.80 5.87 -4.63
C ASP A 163 -15.25 6.12 -3.19
N ALA A 164 -14.30 6.47 -2.32
CA ALA A 164 -14.55 6.95 -0.99
C ALA A 164 -14.01 8.38 -0.81
N PRO A 165 -14.80 9.32 -0.26
CA PRO A 165 -14.32 10.67 0.01
C PRO A 165 -13.14 10.69 1.00
N PRO A 166 -12.37 11.78 1.07
CA PRO A 166 -11.37 11.95 2.12
C PRO A 166 -11.95 11.78 3.54
N HIS A 167 -11.10 11.34 4.47
CA HIS A 167 -11.44 11.18 5.89
C HIS A 167 -12.66 10.28 6.14
N SER A 168 -12.73 9.18 5.39
CA SER A 168 -13.83 8.21 5.49
C SER A 168 -13.40 6.91 6.17
N LEU A 169 -14.31 6.34 6.94
CA LEU A 169 -14.25 4.94 7.37
C LEU A 169 -15.04 4.08 6.36
N VAL A 170 -14.35 3.15 5.69
CA VAL A 170 -14.87 2.32 4.59
C VAL A 170 -14.93 0.87 5.05
N VAL A 171 -16.12 0.33 5.30
CA VAL A 171 -16.28 -1.00 5.93
C VAL A 171 -17.40 -1.82 5.28
N GLY A 172 -17.27 -3.13 5.34
CA GLY A 172 -18.32 -4.08 4.95
C GLY A 172 -18.13 -4.71 3.57
N VAL A 173 -19.09 -5.57 3.18
CA VAL A 173 -19.13 -6.33 1.91
C VAL A 173 -20.55 -6.31 1.36
N PRO A 174 -20.87 -5.52 0.29
CA PRO A 174 -20.02 -4.47 -0.29
C PRO A 174 -19.74 -3.34 0.72
N ALA A 175 -18.60 -2.70 0.59
CA ALA A 175 -18.22 -1.66 1.54
C ALA A 175 -19.09 -0.40 1.40
N GLN A 176 -19.44 0.15 2.55
CA GLN A 176 -20.04 1.47 2.70
C GLN A 176 -19.00 2.40 3.33
N PHE A 177 -19.14 3.69 3.09
CA PHE A 177 -18.28 4.68 3.74
C PHE A 177 -19.10 5.59 4.66
N ARG A 178 -18.45 6.05 5.72
CA ARG A 178 -18.94 7.07 6.64
C ARG A 178 -17.78 7.99 7.04
N PRO A 179 -18.03 9.25 7.41
CA PRO A 179 -16.97 10.11 7.93
C PRO A 179 -16.26 9.45 9.11
N LEU A 180 -14.94 9.61 9.19
CA LEU A 180 -14.21 9.29 10.41
C LEU A 180 -14.71 10.25 11.51
N ALA A 181 -15.10 9.70 12.66
CA ALA A 181 -15.39 10.53 13.82
C ALA A 181 -14.11 11.28 14.22
N ASP A 182 -14.21 12.58 14.46
CA ASP A 182 -13.10 13.34 15.01
C ASP A 182 -12.64 12.69 16.31
N ALA A 183 -11.36 12.34 16.40
CA ALA A 183 -10.77 11.70 17.60
C ALA A 183 -10.98 12.54 18.88
N THR A 184 -11.31 13.82 18.73
CA THR A 184 -11.69 14.74 19.83
C THR A 184 -13.13 14.57 20.32
N ALA A 185 -14.04 14.02 19.50
CA ALA A 185 -15.43 13.82 19.88
C ALA A 185 -15.66 12.53 20.69
N ASP A 186 -14.85 11.49 20.48
CA ASP A 186 -14.93 10.23 21.24
C ASP A 186 -14.33 10.34 22.65
N ALA A 187 -13.36 11.21 22.86
CA ALA A 187 -12.83 11.50 24.20
C ALA A 187 -13.86 12.22 25.11
N ALA A 188 -14.86 12.87 24.53
CA ALA A 188 -15.94 13.54 25.27
C ALA A 188 -17.17 12.65 25.59
N ARG A 189 -17.27 11.49 24.93
CA ARG A 189 -18.26 10.44 25.25
C ARG A 189 -17.56 9.40 26.11
N GLY A 190 -17.50 9.67 27.41
CA GLY A 190 -16.95 8.75 28.39
C GLY A 190 -17.44 7.34 28.12
N VAL A 191 -16.49 6.42 28.09
CA VAL A 191 -16.72 4.99 28.06
C VAL A 191 -17.57 4.65 29.28
N HIS A 192 -18.83 4.43 29.04
CA HIS A 192 -19.68 3.66 29.99
C HIS A 192 -19.92 2.31 29.31
N ASP A 193 -19.37 1.30 29.97
CA ASP A 193 -19.48 -0.17 29.86
C ASP A 193 -18.61 -0.88 28.85
#